data_5c6601d3f480b1e930852c27eb0fa38a
#
_entry.id   5c6601d3f480b1e930852c27eb0fa38a
#
_cell.length_a   1.000
_cell.length_b   1.000
_cell.length_c   1.000
_cell.angle_alpha   90.00
_cell.angle_beta   90.00
_cell.angle_gamma   90.00
#
_symmetry.space_group_name_H-M   'P 1'
#
loop_
_entity.id
_entity.type
_entity.pdbx_description
1 polymer ?
#
loop_
_entity_poly.entity_id
_entity_poly.type
_entity_poly.pdbx_seq_one_letter_code
_entity_poly.pdbx_strand_id
1 'polypeptide(L)'
;PHDDKNEKISTTRKILGILSFGFVVYLVQGLIPAERPKLQLLSGILPPINVSYFHDEKDGILGMHPEHDYYKAIELAKKENKPVLIDFTGYGCENCRKMEEFVWSEPDVLPTLQNEVVLASLYVDDKEDLPEAEQTKIDMGNGQMKKIKTIGDKWSMFQQVNFNNNSQPHYVLVTPDGKVINTPVSGYMPKEDFKKFLDCGIQFYKNQK
;
A
#
# COMPACT_ATOMS: atom_id res chain seq x y z
N PRO A 1 15.79 -27.84 -30.12
CA PRO A 1 15.28 -27.17 -31.30
C PRO A 1 15.02 -28.25 -32.34
N HIS A 2 13.73 -28.65 -32.44
CA HIS A 2 13.29 -29.70 -33.33
C HIS A 2 12.29 -29.13 -34.37
N ASP A 3 12.54 -27.91 -34.84
CA ASP A 3 11.75 -27.34 -35.93
C ASP A 3 12.32 -27.76 -37.27
N ASP A 4 11.51 -28.41 -38.08
CA ASP A 4 11.82 -28.76 -39.45
C ASP A 4 12.02 -27.48 -40.27
N LYS A 5 13.20 -27.27 -40.86
CA LYS A 5 13.54 -26.04 -41.60
C LYS A 5 12.67 -25.76 -42.81
N ASN A 6 11.80 -26.71 -43.19
CA ASN A 6 10.93 -26.61 -44.37
C ASN A 6 9.44 -26.39 -44.01
N GLU A 7 9.05 -26.33 -42.73
CA GLU A 7 7.66 -26.05 -42.34
C GLU A 7 7.32 -24.56 -42.51
N LYS A 8 6.30 -24.28 -43.32
CA LYS A 8 5.75 -22.91 -43.40
C LYS A 8 5.10 -22.55 -42.08
N ILE A 9 5.62 -21.51 -41.44
CA ILE A 9 5.05 -20.97 -40.19
C ILE A 9 3.58 -20.60 -40.43
N SER A 10 2.67 -21.21 -39.68
CA SER A 10 1.22 -20.94 -39.81
C SER A 10 0.92 -19.49 -39.42
N THR A 11 -0.15 -18.94 -40.01
CA THR A 11 -0.60 -17.56 -39.71
C THR A 11 -0.86 -17.35 -38.22
N THR A 12 -1.41 -18.35 -37.54
CA THR A 12 -1.63 -18.35 -36.08
C THR A 12 -0.34 -18.20 -35.30
N ARG A 13 0.72 -18.93 -35.67
CA ARG A 13 2.04 -18.79 -34.99
C ARG A 13 2.64 -17.39 -35.21
N LYS A 14 2.45 -16.81 -36.41
CA LYS A 14 2.91 -15.41 -36.67
C LYS A 14 2.18 -14.42 -35.81
N ILE A 15 0.86 -14.52 -35.70
CA ILE A 15 0.02 -13.63 -34.87
C ILE A 15 0.43 -13.75 -33.40
N LEU A 16 0.56 -14.97 -32.86
CA LEU A 16 0.98 -15.19 -31.48
C LEU A 16 2.38 -14.62 -31.21
N GLY A 17 3.31 -14.78 -32.17
CA GLY A 17 4.65 -14.22 -32.08
C GLY A 17 4.63 -12.69 -32.01
N ILE A 18 3.82 -12.03 -32.85
CA ILE A 18 3.67 -10.57 -32.84
C ILE A 18 3.06 -10.08 -31.51
N LEU A 19 2.01 -10.76 -31.03
CA LEU A 19 1.36 -10.41 -29.76
C LEU A 19 2.33 -10.58 -28.57
N SER A 20 3.07 -11.70 -28.55
CA SER A 20 4.08 -11.94 -27.50
C SER A 20 5.20 -10.91 -27.52
N PHE A 21 5.70 -10.56 -28.71
CA PHE A 21 6.71 -9.51 -28.87
C PHE A 21 6.18 -8.15 -28.41
N GLY A 22 4.98 -7.78 -28.81
CA GLY A 22 4.34 -6.55 -28.36
C GLY A 22 4.18 -6.49 -26.85
N PHE A 23 3.80 -7.60 -26.23
CA PHE A 23 3.71 -7.72 -24.78
C PHE A 23 5.07 -7.56 -24.09
N VAL A 24 6.12 -8.18 -24.63
CA VAL A 24 7.49 -8.00 -24.11
C VAL A 24 7.93 -6.54 -24.20
N VAL A 25 7.68 -5.86 -25.34
CA VAL A 25 7.99 -4.43 -25.48
C VAL A 25 7.22 -3.59 -24.45
N TYR A 26 5.96 -3.91 -24.21
CA TYR A 26 5.15 -3.27 -23.17
C TYR A 26 5.78 -3.46 -21.77
N LEU A 27 6.22 -4.68 -21.42
CA LEU A 27 6.88 -4.96 -20.14
C LEU A 27 8.22 -4.22 -19.97
N VAL A 28 9.03 -4.16 -21.05
CA VAL A 28 10.33 -3.48 -21.01
C VAL A 28 10.20 -1.99 -20.69
N GLN A 29 9.10 -1.34 -21.09
CA GLN A 29 8.85 0.06 -20.72
C GLN A 29 8.76 0.26 -19.20
N GLY A 30 8.26 -0.73 -18.45
CA GLY A 30 8.21 -0.71 -16.99
C GLY A 30 9.57 -0.79 -16.30
N LEU A 31 10.63 -1.15 -17.02
CA LEU A 31 12.00 -1.22 -16.50
C LEU A 31 12.76 0.10 -16.61
N ILE A 32 12.22 1.11 -17.31
CA ILE A 32 12.88 2.41 -17.51
C ILE A 32 12.60 3.30 -16.30
N PRO A 33 13.60 3.66 -15.47
CA PRO A 33 13.37 4.35 -14.19
C PRO A 33 12.86 5.78 -14.30
N ALA A 34 13.21 6.49 -15.38
CA ALA A 34 13.09 7.96 -15.45
C ALA A 34 11.67 8.47 -15.75
N GLU A 35 10.84 7.69 -16.42
CA GLU A 35 9.45 8.06 -16.73
C GLU A 35 8.65 6.75 -16.79
N ARG A 36 8.31 6.17 -15.64
CA ARG A 36 7.52 4.94 -15.66
C ARG A 36 6.18 5.22 -16.32
N PRO A 37 5.97 4.80 -17.59
CA PRO A 37 4.63 4.70 -18.10
C PRO A 37 3.91 3.74 -17.16
N LYS A 38 2.84 4.21 -16.51
CA LYS A 38 2.01 3.39 -15.65
C LYS A 38 1.61 2.18 -16.47
N LEU A 39 2.10 0.98 -16.14
CA LEU A 39 1.73 -0.26 -16.82
C LEU A 39 0.27 -0.60 -16.45
N GLN A 40 -0.67 0.19 -16.95
CA GLN A 40 -2.08 0.19 -16.56
C GLN A 40 -2.73 -1.20 -16.63
N LEU A 41 -2.32 -2.02 -17.61
CA LEU A 41 -2.82 -3.40 -17.74
C LEU A 41 -2.33 -4.34 -16.62
N LEU A 42 -1.25 -3.97 -15.94
CA LEU A 42 -0.64 -4.75 -14.85
C LEU A 42 -0.73 -4.02 -13.52
N SER A 43 -1.41 -2.87 -13.49
CA SER A 43 -1.62 -2.10 -12.27
C SER A 43 -2.29 -2.98 -11.20
N GLY A 44 -1.75 -2.93 -9.99
CA GLY A 44 -2.23 -3.73 -8.87
C GLY A 44 -1.70 -5.17 -8.81
N ILE A 45 -1.13 -5.72 -9.91
CA ILE A 45 -0.52 -7.05 -9.93
C ILE A 45 0.97 -6.98 -9.62
N LEU A 46 1.61 -5.86 -9.95
CA LEU A 46 3.01 -5.63 -9.68
C LEU A 46 3.25 -5.39 -8.19
N PRO A 47 4.40 -5.84 -7.64
CA PRO A 47 4.76 -5.55 -6.26
C PRO A 47 4.85 -4.04 -6.01
N PRO A 48 4.76 -3.61 -4.74
CA PRO A 48 4.97 -2.21 -4.37
C PRO A 48 6.22 -1.63 -5.03
N ILE A 49 6.17 -0.33 -5.38
CA ILE A 49 7.28 0.34 -6.08
C ILE A 49 8.58 0.30 -5.27
N ASN A 50 8.48 0.36 -3.94
CA ASN A 50 9.61 0.25 -3.01
C ASN A 50 10.27 -1.15 -2.94
N VAL A 51 9.63 -2.19 -3.49
CA VAL A 51 10.17 -3.57 -3.55
C VAL A 51 10.81 -3.86 -4.91
N SER A 52 10.91 -2.88 -5.80
CA SER A 52 11.51 -3.05 -7.13
C SER A 52 13.04 -3.15 -7.05
N TYR A 53 13.63 -4.10 -7.80
CA TYR A 53 15.09 -4.30 -7.89
C TYR A 53 15.89 -3.06 -8.35
N PHE A 54 15.22 -2.11 -9.00
CA PHE A 54 15.81 -0.86 -9.50
C PHE A 54 15.46 0.37 -8.64
N HIS A 55 14.83 0.17 -7.49
CA HIS A 55 14.52 1.25 -6.55
C HIS A 55 15.48 1.16 -5.37
N ASP A 56 16.15 2.26 -5.07
CA ASP A 56 16.87 2.37 -3.81
C ASP A 56 15.82 2.44 -2.68
N GLU A 57 16.03 1.70 -1.59
CA GLU A 57 15.20 1.82 -0.36
C GLU A 57 15.11 3.26 0.14
N LYS A 58 16.08 4.10 -0.28
CA LYS A 58 16.13 5.53 0.02
C LYS A 58 15.05 6.37 -0.67
N ASP A 59 14.46 5.88 -1.74
CA ASP A 59 13.48 6.67 -2.52
C ASP A 59 12.06 6.56 -1.96
N GLY A 60 11.79 5.56 -1.10
CA GLY A 60 10.49 5.35 -0.47
C GLY A 60 9.33 5.24 -1.47
N ILE A 61 8.09 5.31 -0.98
CA ILE A 61 6.89 5.38 -1.83
C ILE A 61 6.66 6.86 -2.20
N LEU A 62 6.77 7.20 -3.48
CA LEU A 62 6.54 8.58 -3.98
C LEU A 62 7.37 9.64 -3.21
N GLY A 63 8.61 9.29 -2.82
CA GLY A 63 9.47 10.14 -2.01
C GLY A 63 9.05 10.28 -0.54
N MET A 64 8.12 9.44 -0.09
CA MET A 64 7.72 9.34 1.33
C MET A 64 8.38 8.13 1.97
N HIS A 65 8.66 8.22 3.27
CA HIS A 65 9.18 7.13 4.09
C HIS A 65 8.16 6.78 5.18
N PRO A 66 7.16 5.91 4.86
CA PRO A 66 6.17 5.51 5.84
C PRO A 66 6.80 4.78 7.03
N GLU A 67 6.28 5.00 8.21
CA GLU A 67 6.58 4.12 9.34
C GLU A 67 5.81 2.80 9.17
N HIS A 68 6.48 1.68 9.44
CA HIS A 68 5.88 0.34 9.39
C HIS A 68 5.47 -0.16 10.78
N ASP A 69 5.56 0.71 11.76
CA ASP A 69 5.13 0.45 13.13
C ASP A 69 4.27 1.62 13.64
N TYR A 70 3.06 1.29 14.10
CA TYR A 70 2.09 2.27 14.60
C TYR A 70 2.65 3.12 15.75
N TYR A 71 3.38 2.50 16.67
CA TYR A 71 3.87 3.21 17.86
C TYR A 71 4.99 4.19 17.50
N LYS A 72 5.86 3.82 16.54
CA LYS A 72 6.89 4.74 16.01
C LYS A 72 6.25 5.89 15.26
N ALA A 73 5.20 5.62 14.47
CA ALA A 73 4.45 6.68 13.79
C ALA A 73 3.82 7.67 14.79
N ILE A 74 3.26 7.19 15.87
CA ILE A 74 2.71 8.04 16.96
C ILE A 74 3.81 8.89 17.62
N GLU A 75 4.98 8.30 17.90
CA GLU A 75 6.11 9.06 18.45
C GLU A 75 6.60 10.16 17.49
N LEU A 76 6.69 9.85 16.21
CA LEU A 76 7.06 10.83 15.18
C LEU A 76 6.01 11.94 15.07
N ALA A 77 4.72 11.56 15.06
CA ALA A 77 3.61 12.49 15.01
C ALA A 77 3.60 13.49 16.17
N LYS A 78 3.94 13.03 17.39
CA LYS A 78 4.12 13.91 18.56
C LYS A 78 5.25 14.91 18.35
N LYS A 79 6.37 14.48 17.78
CA LYS A 79 7.52 15.35 17.50
C LYS A 79 7.21 16.40 16.43
N GLU A 80 6.52 15.97 15.35
CA GLU A 80 6.20 16.83 14.23
C GLU A 80 4.90 17.62 14.43
N ASN A 81 4.13 17.30 15.47
CA ASN A 81 2.82 17.89 15.75
C ASN A 81 1.85 17.76 14.56
N LYS A 82 1.83 16.57 13.95
CA LYS A 82 0.98 16.18 12.80
C LYS A 82 0.04 15.03 13.18
N PRO A 83 -1.13 14.89 12.53
CA PRO A 83 -1.93 13.68 12.67
C PRO A 83 -1.25 12.50 11.96
N VAL A 84 -1.59 11.28 12.35
CA VAL A 84 -1.15 10.05 11.69
C VAL A 84 -2.21 9.58 10.72
N LEU A 85 -1.82 9.33 9.47
CA LEU A 85 -2.60 8.54 8.54
C LEU A 85 -2.16 7.09 8.65
N ILE A 86 -3.00 6.25 9.24
CA ILE A 86 -2.81 4.81 9.23
C ILE A 86 -3.34 4.26 7.91
N ASP A 87 -2.48 3.55 7.20
CA ASP A 87 -2.78 2.80 5.99
C ASP A 87 -2.60 1.31 6.29
N PHE A 88 -3.72 0.60 6.48
CA PHE A 88 -3.68 -0.86 6.52
C PHE A 88 -3.59 -1.38 5.10
N THR A 89 -2.44 -1.88 4.74
CA THR A 89 -2.06 -2.30 3.40
C THR A 89 -1.60 -3.76 3.36
N GLY A 90 -1.20 -4.23 2.19
CA GLY A 90 -0.63 -5.58 2.03
C GLY A 90 0.21 -5.68 0.76
N TYR A 91 1.19 -6.58 0.78
CA TYR A 91 2.03 -6.86 -0.41
C TYR A 91 1.20 -7.41 -1.57
N GLY A 92 0.17 -8.21 -1.27
CA GLY A 92 -0.76 -8.76 -2.25
C GLY A 92 -2.02 -7.91 -2.50
N CYS A 93 -2.07 -6.68 -2.01
CA CYS A 93 -3.26 -5.83 -2.09
C CYS A 93 -3.33 -5.03 -3.40
N GLU A 94 -4.09 -5.51 -4.37
CA GLU A 94 -4.28 -4.84 -5.67
C GLU A 94 -4.82 -3.40 -5.54
N ASN A 95 -5.86 -3.21 -4.70
CA ASN A 95 -6.45 -1.89 -4.52
C ASN A 95 -5.51 -0.92 -3.80
N CYS A 96 -4.62 -1.40 -2.92
CA CYS A 96 -3.59 -0.58 -2.29
C CYS A 96 -2.63 -0.04 -3.35
N ARG A 97 -2.16 -0.91 -4.26
CA ARG A 97 -1.28 -0.50 -5.38
C ARG A 97 -1.97 0.52 -6.28
N LYS A 98 -3.27 0.33 -6.58
CA LYS A 98 -4.05 1.29 -7.37
C LYS A 98 -4.20 2.64 -6.67
N MET A 99 -4.40 2.65 -5.35
CA MET A 99 -4.42 3.89 -4.58
C MET A 99 -3.09 4.63 -4.65
N GLU A 100 -1.98 3.94 -4.45
CA GLU A 100 -0.63 4.52 -4.54
C GLU A 100 -0.31 5.06 -5.94
N GLU A 101 -0.68 4.29 -6.97
CA GLU A 101 -0.35 4.61 -8.35
C GLU A 101 -1.22 5.73 -8.93
N PHE A 102 -2.53 5.74 -8.63
CA PHE A 102 -3.49 6.62 -9.31
C PHE A 102 -4.10 7.70 -8.42
N VAL A 103 -4.00 7.57 -7.10
CA VAL A 103 -4.59 8.52 -6.15
C VAL A 103 -3.53 9.28 -5.37
N TRP A 104 -2.59 8.56 -4.73
CA TRP A 104 -1.55 9.22 -3.94
C TRP A 104 -0.57 10.04 -4.79
N SER A 105 -0.30 9.58 -6.04
CA SER A 105 0.58 10.24 -6.99
C SER A 105 0.02 11.53 -7.57
N GLU A 106 -1.26 11.83 -7.32
CA GLU A 106 -1.91 13.00 -7.90
C GLU A 106 -1.35 14.31 -7.29
N PRO A 107 -1.14 15.36 -8.11
CA PRO A 107 -0.50 16.61 -7.67
C PRO A 107 -1.22 17.36 -6.55
N ASP A 108 -2.52 17.11 -6.37
CA ASP A 108 -3.36 17.71 -5.32
C ASP A 108 -3.47 16.83 -4.06
N VAL A 109 -3.01 15.57 -4.11
CA VAL A 109 -3.02 14.63 -2.99
C VAL A 109 -1.63 14.46 -2.39
N LEU A 110 -0.61 14.21 -3.23
CA LEU A 110 0.74 13.88 -2.81
C LEU A 110 1.35 14.91 -1.82
N PRO A 111 1.25 16.23 -2.03
CA PRO A 111 1.80 17.20 -1.10
C PRO A 111 1.15 17.12 0.30
N THR A 112 -0.13 16.76 0.37
CA THR A 112 -0.84 16.57 1.65
C THR A 112 -0.27 15.36 2.40
N LEU A 113 -0.06 14.24 1.70
CA LEU A 113 0.54 13.04 2.29
C LEU A 113 1.98 13.28 2.76
N GLN A 114 2.78 14.03 1.99
CA GLN A 114 4.18 14.30 2.31
C GLN A 114 4.37 15.30 3.46
N ASN A 115 3.47 16.28 3.59
CA ASN A 115 3.75 17.43 4.46
C ASN A 115 2.78 17.55 5.65
N GLU A 116 1.55 17.05 5.55
CA GLU A 116 0.50 17.35 6.52
C GLU A 116 0.19 16.20 7.49
N VAL A 117 0.69 14.99 7.20
CA VAL A 117 0.47 13.80 8.03
C VAL A 117 1.78 13.04 8.25
N VAL A 118 1.83 12.21 9.27
CA VAL A 118 2.77 11.11 9.40
C VAL A 118 2.10 9.87 8.83
N LEU A 119 2.71 9.25 7.83
CA LEU A 119 2.16 8.05 7.18
C LEU A 119 2.64 6.80 7.91
N ALA A 120 1.70 5.95 8.33
CA ALA A 120 1.95 4.64 8.93
C ALA A 120 1.38 3.55 8.02
N SER A 121 2.22 2.89 7.21
CA SER A 121 1.82 1.79 6.34
C SER A 121 2.02 0.46 7.05
N LEU A 122 0.92 -0.15 7.49
CA LEU A 122 0.88 -1.36 8.29
C LEU A 122 0.49 -2.55 7.42
N TYR A 123 1.47 -3.40 7.09
CA TYR A 123 1.29 -4.55 6.21
C TYR A 123 0.64 -5.72 6.97
N VAL A 124 -0.62 -5.99 6.68
CA VAL A 124 -1.43 -7.03 7.37
C VAL A 124 -1.15 -8.45 6.87
N ASP A 125 -0.42 -8.60 5.77
CA ASP A 125 -0.04 -9.88 5.17
C ASP A 125 1.46 -10.18 5.26
N ASP A 126 2.19 -9.38 6.04
CA ASP A 126 3.62 -9.57 6.28
C ASP A 126 3.88 -10.91 6.98
N LYS A 127 4.81 -11.70 6.41
CA LYS A 127 5.15 -13.05 6.90
C LYS A 127 6.38 -13.08 7.81
N GLU A 128 7.01 -11.94 8.05
CA GLU A 128 8.13 -11.85 8.98
C GLU A 128 7.68 -12.20 10.40
N ASP A 129 8.40 -13.11 11.05
CA ASP A 129 8.08 -13.54 12.40
C ASP A 129 8.38 -12.42 13.41
N LEU A 130 7.45 -12.18 14.32
CA LEU A 130 7.70 -11.34 15.49
C LEU A 130 8.75 -11.99 16.39
N PRO A 131 9.54 -11.17 17.13
CA PRO A 131 10.37 -11.70 18.22
C PRO A 131 9.54 -12.59 19.13
N GLU A 132 10.11 -13.69 19.63
CA GLU A 132 9.39 -14.66 20.48
C GLU A 132 8.69 -14.01 21.67
N ALA A 133 9.32 -12.96 22.24
CA ALA A 133 8.76 -12.21 23.36
C ALA A 133 7.48 -11.41 23.02
N GLU A 134 7.26 -11.09 21.74
CA GLU A 134 6.06 -10.37 21.25
C GLU A 134 4.98 -11.32 20.75
N GLN A 135 5.31 -12.60 20.54
CA GLN A 135 4.32 -13.58 20.09
C GLN A 135 3.32 -13.87 21.23
N THR A 136 2.04 -13.79 20.90
CA THR A 136 0.96 -13.96 21.88
C THR A 136 -0.20 -14.75 21.30
N LYS A 137 -1.18 -15.06 22.14
CA LYS A 137 -2.47 -15.62 21.73
C LYS A 137 -3.56 -14.70 22.21
N ILE A 138 -4.48 -14.37 21.32
CA ILE A 138 -5.63 -13.50 21.62
C ILE A 138 -6.91 -14.30 21.46
N ASP A 139 -7.83 -14.18 22.44
CA ASP A 139 -9.17 -14.72 22.33
C ASP A 139 -9.98 -13.85 21.36
N MET A 140 -10.57 -14.48 20.34
CA MET A 140 -11.40 -13.83 19.34
C MET A 140 -12.83 -13.53 19.83
N GLY A 141 -13.13 -13.77 21.10
CA GLY A 141 -14.45 -13.56 21.70
C GLY A 141 -15.48 -14.66 21.38
N ASN A 142 -15.08 -15.69 20.65
CA ASN A 142 -15.91 -16.86 20.31
C ASN A 142 -15.36 -18.18 20.85
N GLY A 143 -14.43 -18.09 21.83
CA GLY A 143 -13.71 -19.24 22.39
C GLY A 143 -12.56 -19.76 21.51
N GLN A 144 -12.28 -19.09 20.38
CA GLN A 144 -11.15 -19.42 19.52
C GLN A 144 -9.94 -18.54 19.85
N MET A 145 -8.80 -19.19 20.11
CA MET A 145 -7.53 -18.48 20.34
C MET A 145 -6.79 -18.32 19.01
N LYS A 146 -6.58 -17.08 18.56
CA LYS A 146 -5.72 -16.76 17.42
C LYS A 146 -4.30 -16.54 17.92
N LYS A 147 -3.33 -17.26 17.33
CA LYS A 147 -1.90 -17.04 17.59
C LYS A 147 -1.45 -15.84 16.74
N ILE A 148 -0.82 -14.88 17.39
CA ILE A 148 -0.15 -13.74 16.76
C ILE A 148 1.32 -14.08 16.70
N LYS A 149 1.81 -14.39 15.52
CA LYS A 149 3.18 -14.88 15.28
C LYS A 149 3.97 -13.96 14.36
N THR A 150 3.31 -13.37 13.36
CA THR A 150 3.97 -12.53 12.36
C THR A 150 3.61 -11.05 12.54
N ILE A 151 4.39 -10.18 11.89
CA ILE A 151 4.09 -8.74 11.82
C ILE A 151 2.70 -8.51 11.23
N GLY A 152 2.35 -9.25 10.17
CA GLY A 152 1.02 -9.18 9.56
C GLY A 152 -0.10 -9.62 10.50
N ASP A 153 0.11 -10.68 11.31
CA ASP A 153 -0.85 -11.07 12.34
C ASP A 153 -1.10 -9.94 13.35
N LYS A 154 -0.02 -9.26 13.80
CA LYS A 154 -0.08 -8.12 14.74
C LYS A 154 -0.95 -7.00 14.16
N TRP A 155 -0.66 -6.56 12.96
CA TRP A 155 -1.39 -5.42 12.35
C TRP A 155 -2.81 -5.79 11.89
N SER A 156 -3.02 -6.98 11.39
CA SER A 156 -4.36 -7.50 11.06
C SER A 156 -5.24 -7.55 12.32
N MET A 157 -4.70 -8.03 13.45
CA MET A 157 -5.43 -8.06 14.72
C MET A 157 -5.65 -6.66 15.27
N PHE A 158 -4.66 -5.78 15.20
CA PHE A 158 -4.79 -4.38 15.59
C PHE A 158 -5.91 -3.69 14.81
N GLN A 159 -6.00 -3.91 13.50
CA GLN A 159 -7.06 -3.40 12.64
C GLN A 159 -8.43 -3.93 13.08
N GLN A 160 -8.55 -5.25 13.26
CA GLN A 160 -9.82 -5.88 13.64
C GLN A 160 -10.33 -5.42 14.99
N VAL A 161 -9.47 -5.34 16.00
CA VAL A 161 -9.86 -5.00 17.37
C VAL A 161 -10.22 -3.52 17.52
N ASN A 162 -9.45 -2.62 16.90
CA ASN A 162 -9.62 -1.18 17.11
C ASN A 162 -10.64 -0.55 16.15
N PHE A 163 -10.80 -1.13 14.95
CA PHE A 163 -11.64 -0.52 13.90
C PHE A 163 -12.74 -1.45 13.39
N ASN A 164 -12.82 -2.68 13.93
CA ASN A 164 -13.79 -3.71 13.50
C ASN A 164 -13.82 -3.89 11.97
N ASN A 165 -12.64 -3.88 11.37
CA ASN A 165 -12.44 -3.91 9.93
C ASN A 165 -11.26 -4.83 9.58
N ASN A 166 -11.33 -5.52 8.43
CA ASN A 166 -10.28 -6.41 7.92
C ASN A 166 -10.04 -6.24 6.40
N SER A 167 -10.58 -5.17 5.81
CA SER A 167 -10.38 -4.88 4.39
C SER A 167 -9.11 -4.05 4.16
N GLN A 168 -8.52 -4.17 2.98
CA GLN A 168 -7.40 -3.36 2.51
C GLN A 168 -7.72 -2.74 1.13
N PRO A 169 -7.26 -1.52 0.86
CA PRO A 169 -6.71 -0.57 1.83
C PRO A 169 -7.77 -0.12 2.84
N HIS A 170 -7.33 0.22 4.06
CA HIS A 170 -8.21 0.85 5.05
C HIS A 170 -7.45 2.02 5.68
N TYR A 171 -8.02 3.20 5.59
CA TYR A 171 -7.40 4.45 6.02
C TYR A 171 -8.07 5.02 7.26
N VAL A 172 -7.25 5.34 8.24
CA VAL A 172 -7.71 5.95 9.50
C VAL A 172 -6.82 7.14 9.83
N LEU A 173 -7.42 8.30 10.04
CA LEU A 173 -6.72 9.46 10.58
C LEU A 173 -6.86 9.50 12.10
N VAL A 174 -5.73 9.60 12.80
CA VAL A 174 -5.70 9.68 14.25
C VAL A 174 -4.84 10.86 14.73
N THR A 175 -5.17 11.39 15.89
CA THR A 175 -4.31 12.37 16.59
C THR A 175 -3.04 11.69 17.08
N PRO A 176 -1.99 12.46 17.48
CA PRO A 176 -0.80 11.89 18.14
C PRO A 176 -1.10 11.15 19.45
N ASP A 177 -2.30 11.34 20.03
CA ASP A 177 -2.76 10.59 21.20
C ASP A 177 -3.59 9.34 20.84
N GLY A 178 -3.66 9.00 19.54
CA GLY A 178 -4.35 7.80 19.04
C GLY A 178 -5.87 7.92 18.92
N LYS A 179 -6.44 9.12 19.04
CA LYS A 179 -7.90 9.32 18.88
C LYS A 179 -8.25 9.45 17.41
N VAL A 180 -9.25 8.70 16.94
CA VAL A 180 -9.77 8.80 15.58
C VAL A 180 -10.35 10.18 15.32
N ILE A 181 -9.96 10.80 14.21
CA ILE A 181 -10.32 12.19 13.86
C ILE A 181 -11.61 12.24 13.05
N ASN A 182 -11.74 11.35 12.06
CA ASN A 182 -12.89 11.29 11.16
C ASN A 182 -13.28 9.84 10.87
N THR A 183 -14.39 9.66 10.15
CA THR A 183 -14.84 8.32 9.76
C THR A 183 -13.79 7.62 8.87
N PRO A 184 -13.29 6.45 9.27
CA PRO A 184 -12.36 5.68 8.45
C PRO A 184 -12.99 5.29 7.10
N VAL A 185 -12.12 5.13 6.08
CA VAL A 185 -12.54 4.75 4.73
C VAL A 185 -11.80 3.51 4.26
N SER A 186 -12.41 2.73 3.36
CA SER A 186 -11.84 1.45 2.90
C SER A 186 -12.01 1.25 1.40
N GLY A 187 -11.10 0.45 0.83
CA GLY A 187 -11.13 0.07 -0.56
C GLY A 187 -10.58 1.15 -1.49
N TYR A 188 -10.61 0.85 -2.79
CA TYR A 188 -10.26 1.83 -3.81
C TYR A 188 -11.33 2.94 -3.86
N MET A 189 -10.89 4.18 -3.94
CA MET A 189 -11.77 5.34 -4.05
C MET A 189 -11.19 6.38 -5.02
N PRO A 190 -12.05 7.23 -5.64
CA PRO A 190 -11.61 8.34 -6.46
C PRO A 190 -10.76 9.34 -5.67
N LYS A 191 -9.88 10.07 -6.35
CA LYS A 191 -8.97 11.02 -5.70
C LYS A 191 -9.72 12.14 -4.96
N GLU A 192 -10.85 12.58 -5.50
CA GLU A 192 -11.67 13.63 -4.89
C GLU A 192 -12.20 13.22 -3.51
N ASP A 193 -12.63 11.96 -3.37
CA ASP A 193 -13.14 11.41 -2.12
C ASP A 193 -12.00 11.21 -1.12
N PHE A 194 -10.85 10.70 -1.58
CA PHE A 194 -9.68 10.55 -0.72
C PHE A 194 -9.12 11.88 -0.27
N LYS A 195 -9.03 12.86 -1.17
CA LYS A 195 -8.60 14.22 -0.84
C LYS A 195 -9.53 14.85 0.19
N LYS A 196 -10.85 14.72 0.01
CA LYS A 196 -11.84 15.22 0.96
C LYS A 196 -11.70 14.56 2.33
N PHE A 197 -11.46 13.25 2.37
CA PHE A 197 -11.20 12.51 3.62
C PHE A 197 -9.98 13.10 4.35
N LEU A 198 -8.86 13.32 3.65
CA LEU A 198 -7.65 13.90 4.22
C LEU A 198 -7.90 15.32 4.72
N ASP A 199 -8.44 16.19 3.87
CA ASP A 199 -8.62 17.62 4.18
C ASP A 199 -9.55 17.82 5.37
N CYS A 200 -10.68 17.10 5.41
CA CYS A 200 -11.62 17.16 6.53
C CYS A 200 -10.94 16.77 7.86
N GLY A 201 -10.20 15.68 7.88
CA GLY A 201 -9.55 15.23 9.12
C GLY A 201 -8.41 16.16 9.55
N ILE A 202 -7.56 16.59 8.62
CA ILE A 202 -6.45 17.49 8.90
C ILE A 202 -6.96 18.85 9.39
N GLN A 203 -8.00 19.39 8.75
CA GLN A 203 -8.59 20.65 9.16
C GLN A 203 -9.23 20.56 10.55
N PHE A 204 -9.94 19.48 10.84
CA PHE A 204 -10.48 19.22 12.18
C PHE A 204 -9.36 19.16 13.23
N TYR A 205 -8.26 18.46 12.94
CA TYR A 205 -7.12 18.40 13.85
C TYR A 205 -6.49 19.77 14.10
N LYS A 206 -6.32 20.59 13.04
CA LYS A 206 -5.79 21.96 13.15
C LYS A 206 -6.68 22.88 14.00
N ASN A 207 -7.99 22.69 13.96
CA ASN A 207 -8.94 23.51 14.70
C ASN A 207 -9.07 23.11 16.19
N GLN A 208 -8.51 21.96 16.60
CA GLN A 208 -8.52 21.54 18.01
C GLN A 208 -7.28 22.04 18.78
N LYS A 209 -6.34 22.71 18.12
CA LYS A 209 -5.16 23.34 18.70
C LYS A 209 -5.45 24.77 19.09
#